data_cddd32fbdcb17c2bb2884671a10670e0
#
_entry.id   cddd32fbdcb17c2bb2884671a10670e0
#
_cell.length_a   1.000
_cell.length_b   1.000
_cell.length_c   1.000
_cell.angle_alpha   90.00
_cell.angle_beta   90.00
_cell.angle_gamma   90.00
#
_symmetry.space_group_name_H-M   'P 1'
#
loop_
_entity.id
_entity.type
_entity.pdbx_description
1 polymer ?
#
loop_
_entity_poly.entity_id
_entity_poly.type
_entity_poly.pdbx_seq_one_letter_code
_entity_poly.pdbx_strand_id
1 'polypeptide(L)'
;DAQHAKRHFRPIQRQETHLSNTPPPFAAYEWMIAWRYLRAKRAEGGVSVMTWISLIGITLAVFALIATLSVRSGFRAEFVATILGANAHATVYQGATVNENGQLDRLIYEYEAIAASLRQVSGVSRVAPLIKGQVMASRLGRNSGVEVFGISFENLLTLPRIARPESYAGDINRFQSGVAIGSGVARELGVIVGDKIKLMSPDGVKTAFGTSPRVKSYVVGYIFTAGRYDIDRTRIYMPFAAAQSFFNSEGAANEFEVMVVDPEAVDALMPALQAAAGDNALIWTWR
;
A
#
# COMPACT_ATOMS: atom_id res chain seq x y z
N ASP A 1 -41.72 47.98 90.60
CA ASP A 1 -41.79 46.65 89.95
C ASP A 1 -41.24 46.70 88.54
N ALA A 2 -40.15 46.04 88.40
CA ALA A 2 -39.41 45.99 87.18
C ALA A 2 -39.91 44.82 86.36
N GLN A 3 -40.16 44.97 85.10
CA GLN A 3 -40.16 43.85 84.16
C GLN A 3 -39.41 44.24 82.90
N HIS A 4 -38.33 43.51 82.74
CA HIS A 4 -37.39 43.56 81.66
C HIS A 4 -38.02 43.21 80.28
N ALA A 5 -37.90 44.08 79.30
CA ALA A 5 -38.02 43.72 77.90
C ALA A 5 -36.72 43.17 77.34
N LYS A 6 -36.63 41.87 77.17
CA LYS A 6 -35.53 41.21 76.43
C LYS A 6 -35.77 41.40 74.94
N ARG A 7 -34.98 42.26 74.28
CA ARG A 7 -34.87 42.31 72.81
C ARG A 7 -34.08 41.13 72.29
N HIS A 8 -34.75 40.29 71.56
CA HIS A 8 -34.06 39.24 70.80
C HIS A 8 -33.29 39.86 69.63
N PHE A 9 -31.98 39.80 69.74
CA PHE A 9 -31.07 40.09 68.65
C PHE A 9 -31.08 38.86 67.70
N ARG A 10 -31.58 38.98 66.46
CA ARG A 10 -31.37 37.98 65.40
C ARG A 10 -30.05 38.28 64.70
N PRO A 11 -29.13 37.33 64.61
CA PRO A 11 -27.92 37.52 63.82
C PRO A 11 -28.29 37.57 62.32
N ILE A 12 -27.85 38.62 61.64
CA ILE A 12 -27.94 38.75 60.19
C ILE A 12 -26.96 37.72 59.60
N GLN A 13 -27.48 36.63 59.03
CA GLN A 13 -26.68 35.71 58.23
C GLN A 13 -26.29 36.48 56.94
N ARG A 14 -25.01 36.83 56.83
CA ARG A 14 -24.39 37.20 55.58
C ARG A 14 -24.41 35.99 54.67
N GLN A 15 -25.25 35.93 53.68
CA GLN A 15 -25.12 35.07 52.54
C GLN A 15 -23.87 35.52 51.78
N GLU A 16 -22.78 34.83 51.97
CA GLU A 16 -21.64 34.90 51.07
C GLU A 16 -22.04 34.18 49.79
N THR A 17 -22.53 34.92 48.80
CA THR A 17 -22.67 34.45 47.44
C THR A 17 -21.27 34.32 46.89
N HIS A 18 -20.72 33.08 46.95
CA HIS A 18 -19.56 32.72 46.16
C HIS A 18 -19.90 32.83 44.66
N LEU A 19 -19.63 33.99 44.09
CA LEU A 19 -19.55 34.17 42.67
C LEU A 19 -18.21 33.56 42.17
N SER A 20 -18.14 32.27 42.13
CA SER A 20 -17.09 31.59 41.38
C SER A 20 -17.46 31.55 39.89
N ASN A 21 -17.58 32.72 39.29
CA ASN A 21 -17.73 32.83 37.87
C ASN A 21 -16.35 33.14 37.27
N THR A 22 -15.47 32.14 37.31
CA THR A 22 -14.23 32.19 36.51
C THR A 22 -14.65 32.12 35.06
N PRO A 23 -14.46 33.18 34.30
CA PRO A 23 -14.83 33.18 32.89
C PRO A 23 -14.04 32.11 32.14
N PRO A 24 -14.63 31.51 31.08
CA PRO A 24 -13.95 30.51 30.29
C PRO A 24 -12.67 31.11 29.68
N PRO A 25 -11.59 30.34 29.58
CA PRO A 25 -10.35 30.78 28.96
C PRO A 25 -10.64 31.22 27.50
N PHE A 26 -10.01 32.28 27.06
CA PHE A 26 -10.22 32.96 25.77
C PHE A 26 -11.58 33.73 25.67
N ALA A 27 -12.10 34.23 26.76
CA ALA A 27 -13.29 35.09 26.75
C ALA A 27 -13.05 36.38 25.93
N ALA A 28 -14.11 36.91 25.33
CA ALA A 28 -14.02 38.07 24.42
C ALA A 28 -13.30 39.31 25.02
N TYR A 29 -13.40 39.52 26.33
CA TYR A 29 -12.69 40.60 27.00
C TYR A 29 -11.19 40.39 27.08
N GLU A 30 -10.72 39.15 27.18
CA GLU A 30 -9.28 38.82 27.17
C GLU A 30 -8.65 39.16 25.80
N TRP A 31 -9.39 38.84 24.73
CA TRP A 31 -9.00 39.24 23.37
C TRP A 31 -8.99 40.75 23.18
N MET A 32 -9.99 41.45 23.74
CA MET A 32 -10.07 42.90 23.68
C MET A 32 -8.92 43.56 24.46
N ILE A 33 -8.59 43.03 25.63
CA ILE A 33 -7.47 43.52 26.45
C ILE A 33 -6.13 43.24 25.72
N ALA A 34 -5.94 42.02 25.21
CA ALA A 34 -4.72 41.64 24.47
C ALA A 34 -4.54 42.52 23.23
N TRP A 35 -5.60 42.75 22.45
CA TRP A 35 -5.58 43.61 21.28
C TRP A 35 -5.26 45.07 21.62
N ARG A 36 -5.86 45.59 22.71
CA ARG A 36 -5.58 46.94 23.20
C ARG A 36 -4.15 47.12 23.68
N TYR A 37 -3.54 46.09 24.33
CA TYR A 37 -2.14 46.06 24.72
C TYR A 37 -1.21 46.08 23.53
N LEU A 38 -1.50 45.28 22.54
CA LEU A 38 -0.73 45.22 21.28
C LEU A 38 -0.77 46.52 20.50
N ARG A 39 -1.87 47.27 20.60
CA ARG A 39 -2.10 48.52 19.86
C ARG A 39 -1.78 49.80 20.67
N ALA A 40 -1.53 49.67 21.96
CA ALA A 40 -1.19 50.83 22.81
C ALA A 40 0.16 51.41 22.39
N LYS A 41 0.12 52.65 21.83
CA LYS A 41 1.32 53.49 21.60
C LYS A 41 1.87 53.92 22.96
N ARG A 42 2.81 53.16 23.53
CA ARG A 42 3.63 53.67 24.63
C ARG A 42 4.76 54.50 24.03
N ALA A 43 5.18 55.52 24.75
CA ALA A 43 6.24 56.46 24.35
C ALA A 43 7.63 55.79 24.11
N GLU A 44 7.75 54.50 24.43
CA GLU A 44 8.95 53.68 24.19
C GLU A 44 8.65 52.68 23.03
N GLY A 45 8.82 53.16 21.78
CA GLY A 45 8.51 52.39 20.56
C GLY A 45 9.28 51.06 20.36
N GLY A 46 10.31 50.81 21.15
CA GLY A 46 11.14 49.59 21.01
C GLY A 46 10.44 48.29 21.47
N VAL A 47 9.64 48.32 22.52
CA VAL A 47 8.96 47.13 23.07
C VAL A 47 7.87 46.62 22.14
N SER A 48 7.12 47.53 21.49
CA SER A 48 6.10 47.13 20.53
C SER A 48 6.65 46.46 19.28
N VAL A 49 7.78 46.95 18.76
CA VAL A 49 8.45 46.38 17.59
C VAL A 49 9.00 45.01 17.91
N MET A 50 9.66 44.82 19.06
CA MET A 50 10.15 43.50 19.48
C MET A 50 9.01 42.48 19.62
N THR A 51 7.87 42.88 20.18
CA THR A 51 6.70 41.99 20.32
C THR A 51 6.15 41.55 18.95
N TRP A 52 6.06 42.45 17.98
CA TRP A 52 5.62 42.14 16.63
C TRP A 52 6.62 41.23 15.91
N ILE A 53 7.92 41.47 16.02
CA ILE A 53 8.94 40.61 15.44
C ILE A 53 8.88 39.20 16.04
N SER A 54 8.74 39.11 17.36
CA SER A 54 8.59 37.82 18.06
C SER A 54 7.31 37.07 17.63
N LEU A 55 6.18 37.78 17.53
CA LEU A 55 4.91 37.18 17.09
C LEU A 55 5.02 36.65 15.65
N ILE A 56 5.55 37.45 14.74
CA ILE A 56 5.77 37.05 13.34
C ILE A 56 6.72 35.85 13.28
N GLY A 57 7.84 35.89 14.03
CA GLY A 57 8.82 34.82 14.08
C GLY A 57 8.20 33.50 14.57
N ILE A 58 7.45 33.52 15.67
CA ILE A 58 6.76 32.32 16.18
C ILE A 58 5.71 31.81 15.19
N THR A 59 4.93 32.72 14.61
CA THR A 59 3.89 32.35 13.62
C THR A 59 4.51 31.66 12.40
N LEU A 60 5.61 32.22 11.87
CA LEU A 60 6.32 31.62 10.74
C LEU A 60 6.93 30.26 11.09
N ALA A 61 7.50 30.13 12.29
CA ALA A 61 8.08 28.88 12.76
C ALA A 61 7.02 27.77 12.88
N VAL A 62 5.87 28.08 13.51
CA VAL A 62 4.74 27.14 13.64
C VAL A 62 4.15 26.81 12.27
N PHE A 63 3.96 27.79 11.41
CA PHE A 63 3.50 27.59 10.04
C PHE A 63 4.43 26.65 9.26
N ALA A 64 5.74 26.91 9.30
CA ALA A 64 6.73 26.09 8.62
C ALA A 64 6.74 24.63 9.15
N LEU A 65 6.60 24.48 10.48
CA LEU A 65 6.51 23.15 11.09
C LEU A 65 5.27 22.40 10.62
N ILE A 66 4.09 23.04 10.67
CA ILE A 66 2.83 22.43 10.23
C ILE A 66 2.89 22.10 8.74
N ALA A 67 3.37 23.03 7.91
CA ALA A 67 3.51 22.81 6.47
C ALA A 67 4.44 21.62 6.17
N THR A 68 5.59 21.54 6.83
CA THR A 68 6.54 20.43 6.67
C THR A 68 5.93 19.08 7.07
N LEU A 69 5.25 19.03 8.22
CA LEU A 69 4.58 17.81 8.69
C LEU A 69 3.45 17.39 7.75
N SER A 70 2.67 18.34 7.24
CA SER A 70 1.57 18.07 6.30
C SER A 70 2.09 17.53 4.96
N VAL A 71 3.14 18.13 4.40
CA VAL A 71 3.79 17.65 3.18
C VAL A 71 4.37 16.25 3.40
N ARG A 72 5.07 16.03 4.52
CA ARG A 72 5.64 14.72 4.86
C ARG A 72 4.55 13.64 4.99
N SER A 73 3.45 13.95 5.67
CA SER A 73 2.33 13.02 5.86
C SER A 73 1.65 12.68 4.53
N GLY A 74 1.36 13.70 3.71
CA GLY A 74 0.77 13.52 2.38
C GLY A 74 1.67 12.72 1.44
N PHE A 75 2.97 13.05 1.40
CA PHE A 75 3.94 12.31 0.59
C PHE A 75 4.05 10.84 1.01
N ARG A 76 4.11 10.57 2.34
CA ARG A 76 4.17 9.20 2.84
C ARG A 76 2.93 8.39 2.43
N ALA A 77 1.74 8.94 2.57
CA ALA A 77 0.50 8.27 2.20
C ALA A 77 0.46 7.94 0.70
N GLU A 78 0.81 8.90 -0.17
CA GLU A 78 0.85 8.71 -1.62
C GLU A 78 1.96 7.72 -2.02
N PHE A 79 3.13 7.80 -1.39
CA PHE A 79 4.25 6.90 -1.65
C PHE A 79 3.89 5.45 -1.31
N VAL A 80 3.30 5.20 -0.13
CA VAL A 80 2.85 3.87 0.28
C VAL A 80 1.76 3.36 -0.67
N ALA A 81 0.76 4.18 -0.99
CA ALA A 81 -0.30 3.80 -1.93
C ALA A 81 0.25 3.48 -3.33
N THR A 82 1.27 4.20 -3.79
CA THR A 82 1.90 3.97 -5.08
C THR A 82 2.74 2.69 -5.08
N ILE A 83 3.51 2.43 -4.03
CA ILE A 83 4.32 1.20 -3.91
C ILE A 83 3.42 -0.02 -3.82
N LEU A 84 2.40 0.04 -2.97
CA LEU A 84 1.55 -1.11 -2.65
C LEU A 84 0.38 -1.29 -3.63
N GLY A 85 0.09 -0.29 -4.47
CA GLY A 85 -1.05 -0.35 -5.39
C GLY A 85 -0.98 -1.43 -6.48
N ALA A 86 0.20 -2.02 -6.69
CA ALA A 86 0.42 -3.12 -7.64
C ALA A 86 1.40 -4.18 -7.12
N ASN A 87 1.77 -4.13 -5.83
CA ASN A 87 2.62 -5.12 -5.17
C ASN A 87 1.91 -5.72 -3.96
N ALA A 88 2.26 -6.95 -3.63
CA ALA A 88 1.81 -7.59 -2.40
C ALA A 88 2.39 -6.91 -1.15
N HIS A 89 1.66 -6.97 -0.04
CA HIS A 89 2.15 -6.51 1.26
C HIS A 89 3.10 -7.54 1.90
N ALA A 90 2.85 -8.81 1.64
CA ALA A 90 3.78 -9.91 1.93
C ALA A 90 3.74 -10.92 0.78
N THR A 91 4.86 -11.57 0.54
CA THR A 91 4.99 -12.67 -0.41
C THR A 91 5.43 -13.91 0.35
N VAL A 92 4.73 -15.01 0.13
CA VAL A 92 5.01 -16.30 0.74
C VAL A 92 5.54 -17.25 -0.32
N TYR A 93 6.72 -17.80 -0.09
CA TYR A 93 7.39 -18.79 -0.92
C TYR A 93 7.50 -20.12 -0.18
N GLN A 94 7.70 -21.20 -0.91
CA GLN A 94 8.09 -22.47 -0.33
C GLN A 94 9.63 -22.56 -0.29
N GLY A 95 10.17 -22.99 0.84
CA GLY A 95 11.56 -23.40 0.92
C GLY A 95 11.84 -24.57 -0.04
N ALA A 96 13.05 -24.65 -0.56
CA ALA A 96 13.39 -25.73 -1.49
C ALA A 96 13.25 -27.09 -0.83
N THR A 97 12.49 -27.98 -1.47
CA THR A 97 12.40 -29.40 -1.12
C THR A 97 13.12 -30.24 -2.18
N VAL A 98 13.56 -31.44 -1.83
CA VAL A 98 14.13 -32.36 -2.80
C VAL A 98 13.02 -33.29 -3.27
N ASN A 99 12.71 -33.24 -4.57
CA ASN A 99 11.68 -34.11 -5.14
C ASN A 99 12.21 -35.57 -5.29
N GLU A 100 11.35 -36.51 -5.68
CA GLU A 100 11.67 -37.93 -5.86
C GLU A 100 12.86 -38.18 -6.83
N ASN A 101 13.12 -37.24 -7.72
CA ASN A 101 14.22 -37.31 -8.69
C ASN A 101 15.52 -36.65 -8.18
N GLY A 102 15.59 -36.27 -6.89
CA GLY A 102 16.76 -35.63 -6.29
C GLY A 102 16.98 -34.18 -6.73
N GLN A 103 15.96 -33.52 -7.33
CA GLN A 103 16.05 -32.14 -7.79
C GLN A 103 15.41 -31.22 -6.76
N LEU A 104 15.97 -30.00 -6.63
CA LEU A 104 15.38 -28.95 -5.81
C LEU A 104 14.08 -28.48 -6.45
N ASP A 105 12.99 -28.56 -5.69
CA ASP A 105 11.66 -28.10 -6.04
C ASP A 105 11.23 -27.00 -5.07
N ARG A 106 10.61 -25.96 -5.58
CA ARG A 106 10.03 -24.84 -4.82
C ARG A 106 8.56 -24.64 -5.15
N LEU A 107 7.97 -25.61 -5.84
CA LEU A 107 6.56 -25.55 -6.21
C LEU A 107 5.68 -25.93 -5.02
N ILE A 108 4.54 -25.29 -4.93
CA ILE A 108 3.55 -25.46 -3.88
C ILE A 108 2.35 -26.20 -4.48
N TYR A 109 2.29 -27.50 -4.30
CA TYR A 109 1.25 -28.36 -4.89
C TYR A 109 -0.09 -28.24 -4.14
N GLU A 110 -0.06 -28.04 -2.80
CA GLU A 110 -1.25 -27.84 -1.98
C GLU A 110 -1.66 -26.37 -1.85
N TYR A 111 -1.43 -25.59 -2.91
CA TYR A 111 -1.58 -24.15 -2.87
C TYR A 111 -3.00 -23.69 -2.49
N GLU A 112 -4.04 -24.44 -2.83
CA GLU A 112 -5.42 -24.05 -2.47
C GLU A 112 -5.68 -24.18 -0.96
N ALA A 113 -5.19 -25.25 -0.32
CA ALA A 113 -5.31 -25.46 1.12
C ALA A 113 -4.53 -24.40 1.90
N ILE A 114 -3.28 -24.12 1.48
CA ILE A 114 -2.44 -23.08 2.10
C ILE A 114 -3.07 -21.69 1.90
N ALA A 115 -3.58 -21.39 0.71
CA ALA A 115 -4.26 -20.12 0.46
C ALA A 115 -5.52 -19.97 1.33
N ALA A 116 -6.27 -21.06 1.58
CA ALA A 116 -7.42 -21.04 2.47
C ALA A 116 -7.03 -20.77 3.91
N SER A 117 -5.94 -21.40 4.41
CA SER A 117 -5.40 -21.16 5.75
C SER A 117 -4.90 -19.71 5.92
N LEU A 118 -4.16 -19.20 4.94
CA LEU A 118 -3.68 -17.82 4.94
C LEU A 118 -4.83 -16.77 4.96
N ARG A 119 -5.95 -17.06 4.26
CA ARG A 119 -7.13 -16.17 4.27
C ARG A 119 -7.84 -16.13 5.62
N GLN A 120 -7.67 -17.13 6.48
CA GLN A 120 -8.25 -17.16 7.83
C GLN A 120 -7.46 -16.33 8.84
N VAL A 121 -6.23 -15.90 8.51
CA VAL A 121 -5.44 -15.05 9.39
C VAL A 121 -6.12 -13.69 9.52
N SER A 122 -6.41 -13.29 10.76
CA SER A 122 -7.03 -11.99 11.04
C SER A 122 -6.15 -10.85 10.52
N GLY A 123 -6.75 -9.93 9.78
CA GLY A 123 -6.02 -8.81 9.15
C GLY A 123 -5.57 -9.07 7.71
N VAL A 124 -5.68 -10.30 7.19
CA VAL A 124 -5.49 -10.61 5.78
C VAL A 124 -6.74 -10.22 4.99
N SER A 125 -6.57 -9.45 3.93
CA SER A 125 -7.65 -9.01 3.06
C SER A 125 -7.74 -9.81 1.76
N ARG A 126 -6.60 -10.33 1.26
CA ARG A 126 -6.50 -11.10 0.02
C ARG A 126 -5.31 -12.06 0.06
N VAL A 127 -5.50 -13.24 -0.49
CA VAL A 127 -4.41 -14.19 -0.80
C VAL A 127 -4.59 -14.66 -2.24
N ALA A 128 -3.58 -14.46 -3.06
CA ALA A 128 -3.54 -14.89 -4.45
C ALA A 128 -2.38 -15.85 -4.70
N PRO A 129 -2.63 -17.12 -5.02
CA PRO A 129 -1.60 -17.99 -5.52
C PRO A 129 -1.15 -17.50 -6.90
N LEU A 130 0.14 -17.54 -7.16
CA LEU A 130 0.76 -17.09 -8.39
C LEU A 130 1.73 -18.13 -8.97
N ILE A 131 1.92 -18.04 -10.27
CA ILE A 131 3.12 -18.53 -10.98
C ILE A 131 3.87 -17.31 -11.48
N LYS A 132 5.06 -17.08 -10.95
CA LYS A 132 5.89 -15.96 -11.31
C LYS A 132 7.21 -16.43 -11.92
N GLY A 133 7.64 -15.82 -13.00
CA GLY A 133 8.88 -16.15 -13.64
C GLY A 133 9.40 -15.07 -14.57
N GLN A 134 10.73 -15.00 -14.73
CA GLN A 134 11.38 -14.06 -15.64
C GLN A 134 11.57 -14.73 -17.00
N VAL A 135 11.19 -14.02 -18.05
CA VAL A 135 11.25 -14.52 -19.41
C VAL A 135 11.66 -13.41 -20.38
N MET A 136 11.98 -13.79 -21.60
CA MET A 136 12.15 -12.83 -22.68
C MET A 136 10.87 -12.74 -23.50
N ALA A 137 10.34 -11.54 -23.66
CA ALA A 137 9.28 -11.25 -24.62
C ALA A 137 9.90 -10.77 -25.93
N SER A 138 9.35 -11.22 -27.07
CA SER A 138 9.88 -10.89 -28.40
C SER A 138 8.78 -10.64 -29.42
N ARG A 139 8.99 -9.66 -30.31
CA ARG A 139 8.17 -9.39 -31.51
C ARG A 139 9.00 -8.73 -32.60
N LEU A 140 8.98 -9.29 -33.81
CA LEU A 140 9.63 -8.72 -35.01
C LEU A 140 11.07 -8.24 -34.77
N GLY A 141 11.88 -9.04 -34.05
CA GLY A 141 13.26 -8.71 -33.75
C GLY A 141 13.47 -7.76 -32.57
N ARG A 142 12.41 -7.23 -31.95
CA ARG A 142 12.47 -6.47 -30.71
C ARG A 142 12.32 -7.42 -29.53
N ASN A 143 13.12 -7.23 -28.49
CA ASN A 143 13.15 -8.09 -27.32
C ASN A 143 13.06 -7.23 -26.05
N SER A 144 12.41 -7.74 -25.02
CA SER A 144 12.35 -7.15 -23.69
C SER A 144 12.41 -8.24 -22.63
N GLY A 145 13.21 -8.04 -21.59
CA GLY A 145 13.17 -8.88 -20.39
C GLY A 145 11.93 -8.51 -19.58
N VAL A 146 11.09 -9.50 -19.31
CA VAL A 146 9.83 -9.29 -18.60
C VAL A 146 9.63 -10.29 -17.48
N GLU A 147 8.83 -9.90 -16.51
CA GLU A 147 8.37 -10.74 -15.42
C GLU A 147 6.90 -11.11 -15.67
N VAL A 148 6.66 -12.41 -15.77
CA VAL A 148 5.32 -12.95 -16.00
C VAL A 148 4.68 -13.30 -14.67
N PHE A 149 3.44 -12.84 -14.50
CA PHE A 149 2.57 -13.14 -13.36
C PHE A 149 1.39 -13.97 -13.86
N GLY A 150 1.39 -15.26 -13.60
CA GLY A 150 0.25 -16.14 -13.78
C GLY A 150 -0.70 -15.97 -12.61
N ILE A 151 -1.88 -15.44 -12.85
CA ILE A 151 -2.86 -15.07 -11.83
C ILE A 151 -4.28 -15.39 -12.28
N SER A 152 -5.19 -15.71 -11.36
CA SER A 152 -6.61 -15.87 -11.71
C SER A 152 -7.22 -14.52 -12.08
N PHE A 153 -8.23 -14.54 -12.95
CA PHE A 153 -8.91 -13.30 -13.36
C PHE A 153 -9.53 -12.55 -12.18
N GLU A 154 -10.11 -13.27 -11.23
CA GLU A 154 -10.69 -12.69 -10.02
C GLU A 154 -9.64 -11.94 -9.21
N ASN A 155 -8.46 -12.55 -9.01
CA ASN A 155 -7.37 -11.91 -8.29
C ASN A 155 -6.76 -10.73 -9.07
N LEU A 156 -6.70 -10.79 -10.40
CA LEU A 156 -6.25 -9.66 -11.23
C LEU A 156 -7.15 -8.42 -11.03
N LEU A 157 -8.47 -8.62 -10.97
CA LEU A 157 -9.43 -7.53 -10.74
C LEU A 157 -9.30 -6.88 -9.36
N THR A 158 -8.68 -7.54 -8.39
CA THR A 158 -8.42 -6.97 -7.07
C THR A 158 -7.19 -6.08 -7.02
N LEU A 159 -6.37 -6.03 -8.07
CA LEU A 159 -5.20 -5.14 -8.17
C LEU A 159 -5.64 -3.76 -8.66
N PRO A 160 -5.67 -2.72 -7.80
CA PRO A 160 -6.28 -1.42 -8.15
C PRO A 160 -5.62 -0.76 -9.36
N ARG A 161 -4.28 -0.82 -9.45
CA ARG A 161 -3.51 -0.21 -10.54
C ARG A 161 -3.54 -0.98 -11.86
N ILE A 162 -4.09 -2.20 -11.85
CA ILE A 162 -4.27 -3.03 -13.05
C ILE A 162 -5.72 -3.05 -13.50
N ALA A 163 -6.66 -3.19 -12.53
CA ALA A 163 -8.10 -3.18 -12.83
C ALA A 163 -8.62 -1.78 -13.18
N ARG A 164 -8.04 -0.74 -12.59
CA ARG A 164 -8.36 0.68 -12.80
C ARG A 164 -7.06 1.49 -12.93
N PRO A 165 -6.32 1.30 -14.03
CA PRO A 165 -5.04 1.96 -14.25
C PRO A 165 -5.22 3.44 -14.61
N GLU A 166 -4.13 4.20 -14.64
CA GLU A 166 -4.12 5.61 -15.07
C GLU A 166 -4.57 5.75 -16.54
N SER A 167 -4.11 4.83 -17.38
CA SER A 167 -4.57 4.70 -18.76
C SER A 167 -4.51 3.25 -19.23
N TYR A 168 -5.32 2.89 -20.21
CA TYR A 168 -5.35 1.55 -20.74
C TYR A 168 -5.76 1.52 -22.22
N ALA A 169 -5.48 0.39 -22.86
CA ALA A 169 -5.98 0.05 -24.18
C ALA A 169 -6.46 -1.41 -24.19
N GLY A 170 -7.53 -1.67 -24.93
CA GLY A 170 -8.15 -3.00 -25.02
C GLY A 170 -9.19 -3.25 -23.93
N ASP A 171 -9.47 -4.52 -23.70
CA ASP A 171 -10.48 -4.97 -22.75
C ASP A 171 -9.84 -5.98 -21.76
N ILE A 172 -9.94 -5.70 -20.47
CA ILE A 172 -9.41 -6.57 -19.42
C ILE A 172 -10.04 -7.98 -19.43
N ASN A 173 -11.27 -8.12 -19.92
CA ASN A 173 -11.94 -9.41 -20.07
C ASN A 173 -11.24 -10.33 -21.10
N ARG A 174 -10.51 -9.76 -22.06
CA ARG A 174 -9.69 -10.52 -23.00
C ARG A 174 -8.46 -11.17 -22.38
N PHE A 175 -8.15 -10.84 -21.13
CA PHE A 175 -7.13 -11.50 -20.35
C PHE A 175 -7.29 -13.02 -20.31
N GLN A 176 -8.53 -13.52 -20.26
CA GLN A 176 -8.79 -14.97 -20.18
C GLN A 176 -8.31 -15.75 -21.42
N SER A 177 -8.20 -15.10 -22.57
CA SER A 177 -7.75 -15.71 -23.84
C SER A 177 -6.40 -15.16 -24.33
N GLY A 178 -5.78 -14.26 -23.56
CA GLY A 178 -4.54 -13.58 -23.96
C GLY A 178 -3.69 -13.20 -22.76
N VAL A 179 -3.00 -12.08 -22.90
CA VAL A 179 -2.17 -11.50 -21.84
C VAL A 179 -2.47 -10.02 -21.66
N ALA A 180 -2.26 -9.54 -20.43
CA ALA A 180 -2.24 -8.12 -20.10
C ALA A 180 -0.78 -7.68 -19.92
N ILE A 181 -0.37 -6.61 -20.58
CA ILE A 181 1.01 -6.13 -20.57
C ILE A 181 1.10 -4.67 -20.13
N GLY A 182 2.18 -4.31 -19.47
CA GLY A 182 2.47 -2.92 -19.14
C GLY A 182 2.74 -2.07 -20.37
N SER A 183 2.35 -0.79 -20.34
CA SER A 183 2.52 0.14 -21.44
C SER A 183 3.98 0.35 -21.87
N GLY A 184 4.92 0.20 -20.94
CA GLY A 184 6.35 0.21 -21.21
C GLY A 184 6.80 -0.99 -22.05
N VAL A 185 6.34 -2.21 -21.68
CA VAL A 185 6.57 -3.44 -22.47
C VAL A 185 5.99 -3.29 -23.88
N ALA A 186 4.75 -2.78 -23.98
CA ALA A 186 4.09 -2.56 -25.28
C ALA A 186 4.91 -1.62 -26.17
N ARG A 187 5.42 -0.53 -25.61
CA ARG A 187 6.26 0.45 -26.33
C ARG A 187 7.59 -0.14 -26.77
N GLU A 188 8.26 -0.90 -25.90
CA GLU A 188 9.55 -1.53 -26.17
C GLU A 188 9.45 -2.56 -27.28
N LEU A 189 8.41 -3.39 -27.26
CA LEU A 189 8.15 -4.40 -28.30
C LEU A 189 7.47 -3.82 -29.55
N GLY A 190 6.94 -2.62 -29.49
CA GLY A 190 6.17 -2.01 -30.59
C GLY A 190 4.87 -2.75 -30.87
N VAL A 191 4.12 -3.11 -29.82
CA VAL A 191 2.87 -3.88 -29.91
C VAL A 191 1.66 -3.04 -29.55
N ILE A 192 0.53 -3.39 -30.15
CA ILE A 192 -0.79 -2.89 -29.85
C ILE A 192 -1.72 -4.03 -29.44
N VAL A 193 -2.90 -3.71 -28.96
CA VAL A 193 -3.94 -4.70 -28.63
C VAL A 193 -4.30 -5.51 -29.87
N GLY A 194 -4.35 -6.84 -29.71
CA GLY A 194 -4.59 -7.80 -30.81
C GLY A 194 -3.31 -8.39 -31.41
N ASP A 195 -2.17 -7.79 -31.21
CA ASP A 195 -0.88 -8.32 -31.65
C ASP A 195 -0.48 -9.58 -30.90
N LYS A 196 0.39 -10.40 -31.50
CA LYS A 196 0.99 -11.56 -30.85
C LYS A 196 2.41 -11.27 -30.40
N ILE A 197 2.72 -11.62 -29.18
CA ILE A 197 4.09 -11.63 -28.64
C ILE A 197 4.53 -13.06 -28.38
N LYS A 198 5.84 -13.31 -28.52
CA LYS A 198 6.46 -14.58 -28.15
C LYS A 198 7.09 -14.44 -26.77
N LEU A 199 6.76 -15.34 -25.86
CA LEU A 199 7.44 -15.48 -24.58
C LEU A 199 8.40 -16.67 -24.64
N MET A 200 9.62 -16.45 -24.15
CA MET A 200 10.69 -17.46 -24.13
C MET A 200 11.18 -17.63 -22.71
N SER A 201 10.98 -18.82 -22.13
CA SER A 201 11.53 -19.19 -20.83
C SER A 201 12.85 -19.93 -21.01
N PRO A 202 13.91 -19.56 -20.27
CA PRO A 202 15.13 -20.34 -20.23
C PRO A 202 14.91 -21.72 -19.59
N ASP A 203 13.96 -21.84 -18.67
CA ASP A 203 13.56 -23.06 -17.98
C ASP A 203 12.63 -23.89 -18.88
N GLY A 204 13.21 -24.51 -19.86
CA GLY A 204 12.51 -25.32 -20.85
C GLY A 204 12.52 -26.81 -20.55
N VAL A 205 12.28 -27.60 -21.58
CA VAL A 205 12.29 -29.05 -21.48
C VAL A 205 13.74 -29.56 -21.45
N LYS A 206 14.09 -30.36 -20.43
CA LYS A 206 15.36 -31.05 -20.36
C LYS A 206 15.39 -32.14 -21.45
N THR A 207 16.35 -32.06 -22.34
CA THR A 207 16.61 -33.07 -23.39
C THR A 207 17.95 -33.75 -23.18
N ALA A 208 18.20 -34.83 -23.86
CA ALA A 208 19.50 -35.52 -23.82
C ALA A 208 20.67 -34.62 -24.24
N PHE A 209 20.41 -33.53 -24.97
CA PHE A 209 21.40 -32.58 -25.48
C PHE A 209 21.43 -31.26 -24.71
N GLY A 210 20.71 -31.14 -23.58
CA GLY A 210 20.63 -29.94 -22.76
C GLY A 210 19.19 -29.44 -22.59
N THR A 211 19.03 -28.24 -22.05
CA THR A 211 17.71 -27.62 -21.85
C THR A 211 17.29 -26.84 -23.08
N SER A 212 16.16 -27.20 -23.70
CA SER A 212 15.58 -26.47 -24.82
C SER A 212 14.66 -25.37 -24.29
N PRO A 213 14.87 -24.10 -24.63
CA PRO A 213 13.98 -23.02 -24.19
C PRO A 213 12.54 -23.27 -24.60
N ARG A 214 11.61 -22.97 -23.72
CA ARG A 214 10.19 -23.02 -24.05
C ARG A 214 9.76 -21.70 -24.70
N VAL A 215 9.12 -21.80 -25.87
CA VAL A 215 8.64 -20.66 -26.63
C VAL A 215 7.15 -20.83 -26.89
N LYS A 216 6.34 -19.82 -26.51
CA LYS A 216 4.90 -19.80 -26.79
C LYS A 216 4.45 -18.41 -27.17
N SER A 217 3.46 -18.30 -28.07
CA SER A 217 2.90 -17.03 -28.52
C SER A 217 1.59 -16.75 -27.82
N TYR A 218 1.40 -15.51 -27.39
CA TYR A 218 0.18 -15.02 -26.74
C TYR A 218 -0.33 -13.77 -27.43
N VAL A 219 -1.67 -13.59 -27.45
CA VAL A 219 -2.30 -12.37 -27.95
C VAL A 219 -2.33 -11.33 -26.84
N VAL A 220 -2.00 -10.09 -27.17
CA VAL A 220 -2.12 -8.95 -26.25
C VAL A 220 -3.61 -8.53 -26.21
N GLY A 221 -4.30 -8.83 -25.11
CA GLY A 221 -5.70 -8.49 -24.90
C GLY A 221 -5.90 -7.13 -24.24
N TYR A 222 -4.94 -6.75 -23.39
CA TYR A 222 -5.03 -5.57 -22.56
C TYR A 222 -3.65 -4.94 -22.33
N ILE A 223 -3.56 -3.62 -22.42
CA ILE A 223 -2.35 -2.84 -22.12
C ILE A 223 -2.73 -1.86 -21.01
N PHE A 224 -1.98 -1.85 -19.92
CA PHE A 224 -2.22 -0.99 -18.76
C PHE A 224 -1.05 -0.07 -18.46
N THR A 225 -1.33 1.07 -17.83
CA THR A 225 -0.34 1.97 -17.23
C THR A 225 -0.63 2.09 -15.75
N ALA A 226 0.19 1.42 -14.94
CA ALA A 226 0.06 1.41 -13.47
C ALA A 226 0.57 2.71 -12.83
N GLY A 227 1.28 3.55 -13.59
CA GLY A 227 1.92 4.78 -13.09
C GLY A 227 3.26 4.53 -12.40
N ARG A 228 3.82 3.32 -12.53
CA ARG A 228 5.15 2.95 -12.03
C ARG A 228 6.00 2.42 -13.17
N TYR A 229 7.13 3.07 -13.37
CA TYR A 229 8.04 2.76 -14.47
C TYR A 229 8.52 1.30 -14.48
N ASP A 230 8.88 0.76 -13.32
CA ASP A 230 9.33 -0.63 -13.15
C ASP A 230 8.22 -1.63 -13.52
N ILE A 231 6.98 -1.40 -13.09
CA ILE A 231 5.82 -2.24 -13.37
C ILE A 231 5.45 -2.15 -14.85
N ASP A 232 5.30 -0.94 -15.34
CA ASP A 232 4.86 -0.69 -16.72
C ASP A 232 5.85 -1.25 -17.75
N ARG A 233 7.15 -1.34 -17.41
CA ARG A 233 8.20 -1.78 -18.31
C ARG A 233 8.53 -3.26 -18.22
N THR A 234 8.14 -3.94 -17.14
CA THR A 234 8.57 -5.32 -16.92
C THR A 234 7.43 -6.31 -16.80
N ARG A 235 6.20 -5.89 -16.45
CA ARG A 235 5.16 -6.86 -16.09
C ARG A 235 4.28 -7.30 -17.24
N ILE A 236 4.06 -8.61 -17.25
CA ILE A 236 3.04 -9.28 -18.07
C ILE A 236 2.20 -10.15 -17.13
N TYR A 237 0.89 -9.99 -17.18
CA TYR A 237 -0.05 -10.87 -16.51
C TYR A 237 -0.65 -11.84 -17.53
N MET A 238 -0.77 -13.13 -17.13
CA MET A 238 -1.44 -14.16 -17.92
C MET A 238 -2.35 -15.01 -17.02
N PRO A 239 -3.35 -15.70 -17.60
CA PRO A 239 -4.18 -16.62 -16.84
C PRO A 239 -3.37 -17.66 -16.10
N PHE A 240 -3.74 -17.96 -14.85
CA PHE A 240 -3.00 -18.86 -13.96
C PHE A 240 -2.70 -20.22 -14.61
N ALA A 241 -3.72 -20.87 -15.17
CA ALA A 241 -3.56 -22.15 -15.86
C ALA A 241 -2.61 -22.06 -17.10
N ALA A 242 -2.64 -20.92 -17.80
CA ALA A 242 -1.73 -20.70 -18.94
C ALA A 242 -0.29 -20.55 -18.49
N ALA A 243 -0.06 -19.91 -17.31
CA ALA A 243 1.25 -19.78 -16.70
C ALA A 243 1.73 -21.14 -16.16
N GLN A 244 0.88 -21.91 -15.50
CA GLN A 244 1.21 -23.26 -15.06
C GLN A 244 1.71 -24.11 -16.23
N SER A 245 0.97 -24.12 -17.34
CA SER A 245 1.39 -24.84 -18.54
C SER A 245 2.65 -24.27 -19.18
N PHE A 246 2.84 -22.97 -19.16
CA PHE A 246 4.03 -22.32 -19.74
C PHE A 246 5.30 -22.59 -18.93
N PHE A 247 5.22 -22.62 -17.60
CA PHE A 247 6.36 -22.86 -16.71
C PHE A 247 6.51 -24.32 -16.27
N ASN A 248 5.70 -25.24 -16.80
CA ASN A 248 5.72 -26.66 -16.44
C ASN A 248 5.52 -26.90 -14.93
N SER A 249 4.54 -26.20 -14.39
CA SER A 249 4.15 -26.23 -12.98
C SER A 249 2.64 -26.52 -12.83
N GLU A 250 2.14 -27.45 -13.67
CA GLU A 250 0.74 -27.87 -13.64
C GLU A 250 0.35 -28.36 -12.23
N GLY A 251 -0.78 -27.87 -11.73
CA GLY A 251 -1.30 -28.21 -10.39
C GLY A 251 -0.56 -27.56 -9.23
N ALA A 252 0.38 -26.62 -9.50
CA ALA A 252 1.16 -25.97 -8.46
C ALA A 252 1.14 -24.42 -8.59
N ALA A 253 1.52 -23.75 -7.52
CA ALA A 253 1.92 -22.35 -7.49
C ALA A 253 3.39 -22.23 -7.08
N ASN A 254 4.03 -21.11 -7.29
CA ASN A 254 5.40 -20.90 -6.79
C ASN A 254 5.50 -19.80 -5.72
N GLU A 255 4.46 -18.98 -5.60
CA GLU A 255 4.37 -17.98 -4.53
C GLU A 255 2.91 -17.59 -4.23
N PHE A 256 2.70 -16.98 -3.08
CA PHE A 256 1.44 -16.30 -2.76
C PHE A 256 1.70 -14.81 -2.56
N GLU A 257 0.87 -14.00 -3.18
CA GLU A 257 0.72 -12.60 -2.80
C GLU A 257 -0.32 -12.48 -1.68
N VAL A 258 0.09 -11.89 -0.57
CA VAL A 258 -0.77 -11.62 0.58
C VAL A 258 -0.95 -10.12 0.74
N MET A 259 -2.20 -9.67 0.75
CA MET A 259 -2.55 -8.31 1.10
C MET A 259 -3.21 -8.29 2.48
N VAL A 260 -2.85 -7.31 3.27
CA VAL A 260 -3.39 -7.09 4.62
C VAL A 260 -4.18 -5.78 4.65
N VAL A 261 -5.08 -5.65 5.62
CA VAL A 261 -5.92 -4.44 5.79
C VAL A 261 -5.05 -3.22 6.11
N ASP A 262 -4.08 -3.39 6.99
CA ASP A 262 -3.10 -2.36 7.33
C ASP A 262 -1.69 -2.79 6.88
N PRO A 263 -1.19 -2.25 5.76
CA PRO A 263 0.14 -2.58 5.26
C PRO A 263 1.28 -2.27 6.22
N GLU A 264 1.11 -1.28 7.09
CA GLU A 264 2.14 -0.91 8.06
C GLU A 264 2.25 -1.91 9.21
N ALA A 265 1.19 -2.65 9.50
CA ALA A 265 1.13 -3.68 10.52
C ALA A 265 1.51 -5.08 10.02
N VAL A 266 1.95 -5.24 8.76
CA VAL A 266 2.25 -6.54 8.14
C VAL A 266 3.27 -7.36 8.95
N ASP A 267 4.28 -6.71 9.52
CA ASP A 267 5.33 -7.39 10.29
C ASP A 267 4.78 -8.04 11.58
N ALA A 268 3.74 -7.46 12.18
CA ALA A 268 3.07 -8.03 13.36
C ALA A 268 2.28 -9.30 13.02
N LEU A 269 1.91 -9.48 11.76
CA LEU A 269 1.18 -10.66 11.26
C LEU A 269 2.11 -11.81 10.86
N MET A 270 3.43 -11.58 10.77
CA MET A 270 4.41 -12.58 10.33
C MET A 270 4.29 -13.93 11.05
N PRO A 271 4.20 -13.99 12.41
CA PRO A 271 4.09 -15.28 13.10
C PRO A 271 2.80 -16.04 12.73
N ALA A 272 1.69 -15.33 12.57
CA ALA A 272 0.41 -15.93 12.18
C ALA A 272 0.41 -16.40 10.73
N LEU A 273 1.01 -15.62 9.82
CA LEU A 273 1.19 -16.01 8.43
C LEU A 273 2.13 -17.23 8.32
N GLN A 274 3.20 -17.27 9.10
CA GLN A 274 4.12 -18.42 9.14
C GLN A 274 3.41 -19.69 9.61
N ALA A 275 2.64 -19.60 10.69
CA ALA A 275 1.86 -20.74 11.19
C ALA A 275 0.82 -21.25 10.17
N ALA A 276 0.19 -20.34 9.41
CA ALA A 276 -0.79 -20.68 8.39
C ALA A 276 -0.17 -21.24 7.11
N ALA A 277 1.05 -20.79 6.75
CA ALA A 277 1.77 -21.22 5.55
C ALA A 277 2.59 -22.50 5.77
N GLY A 278 2.87 -22.87 7.05
CA GLY A 278 3.69 -24.02 7.43
C GLY A 278 5.17 -23.69 7.68
N ASP A 279 5.86 -24.63 8.31
CA ASP A 279 7.23 -24.42 8.79
C ASP A 279 8.27 -24.19 7.66
N ASN A 280 8.01 -24.74 6.48
CA ASN A 280 8.90 -24.60 5.31
C ASN A 280 8.61 -23.36 4.47
N ALA A 281 7.68 -22.49 4.89
CA ALA A 281 7.38 -21.26 4.19
C ALA A 281 8.43 -20.17 4.50
N LEU A 282 8.77 -19.39 3.48
CA LEU A 282 9.62 -18.20 3.57
C LEU A 282 8.73 -16.98 3.27
N ILE A 283 8.67 -16.04 4.18
CA ILE A 283 7.81 -14.87 4.05
C ILE A 283 8.66 -13.61 3.95
N TRP A 284 8.39 -12.81 2.93
CA TRP A 284 9.01 -11.50 2.73
C TRP A 284 7.93 -10.44 2.78
N THR A 285 8.19 -9.37 3.52
CA THR A 285 7.31 -8.20 3.56
C THR A 285 7.82 -7.12 2.61
N TRP A 286 6.98 -6.15 2.30
CA TRP A 286 7.34 -5.03 1.43
C TRP A 286 8.36 -4.06 2.07
N ARG A 287 8.67 -4.23 3.35
CA ARG A 287 9.65 -3.46 4.13
C ARG A 287 11.06 -4.00 4.00
#